data_3d6850ed1365383d82e8758856153073
#
_entry.id   3d6850ed1365383d82e8758856153073
#
_cell.length_a   1.000
_cell.length_b   1.000
_cell.length_c   1.000
_cell.angle_alpha   90.00
_cell.angle_beta   90.00
_cell.angle_gamma   90.00
#
_symmetry.space_group_name_H-M   'P 1'
#
loop_
_entity.id
_entity.type
_entity.pdbx_description
1 polymer ?
#
loop_
_entity_poly.entity_id
_entity_poly.type
_entity_poly.pdbx_seq_one_letter_code
_entity_poly.pdbx_strand_id
1 'polypeptide(L)'
;MRVRTYQVAYLCLLAALLSISTVAFAQPPDEVTFYGSEESSISSAVAVPAGRAQYWVSGTVPPQIDEDAEGVAAYGDMSTQARGVFGRIQTQLEEVGLGLEDVVYLRVYLVAEEGEVDYSGFFDVYGEFFNNEENSVKVGRSTVAVAGLVLPGWLIEIDALAIFPESE
;
A
#
# COMPACT_ATOMS: atom_id res chain seq x y z
N MET A 1 60.00 -6.76 -43.15
CA MET A 1 58.56 -6.80 -43.45
C MET A 1 57.78 -7.59 -42.35
N ARG A 2 57.97 -7.26 -41.07
CA ARG A 2 57.30 -8.01 -39.93
C ARG A 2 56.68 -7.10 -38.84
N VAL A 3 56.65 -5.78 -39.03
CA VAL A 3 56.18 -4.85 -37.98
C VAL A 3 54.68 -4.46 -38.13
N ARG A 4 54.07 -4.69 -39.31
CA ARG A 4 52.67 -4.29 -39.56
C ARG A 4 51.62 -5.22 -38.97
N THR A 5 51.99 -6.46 -38.69
CA THR A 5 50.99 -7.51 -38.24
C THR A 5 50.66 -7.35 -36.77
N TYR A 6 51.53 -6.81 -35.94
CA TYR A 6 51.30 -6.63 -34.50
C TYR A 6 50.46 -5.41 -34.16
N GLN A 7 50.47 -4.37 -34.98
CA GLN A 7 49.66 -3.16 -34.74
C GLN A 7 48.17 -3.39 -34.95
N VAL A 8 47.81 -4.26 -35.93
CA VAL A 8 46.40 -4.61 -36.18
C VAL A 8 45.82 -5.48 -35.07
N ALA A 9 46.63 -6.40 -34.51
CA ALA A 9 46.21 -7.25 -33.40
C ALA A 9 45.99 -6.45 -32.10
N TYR A 10 46.81 -5.43 -31.82
CA TYR A 10 46.66 -4.55 -30.66
C TYR A 10 45.43 -3.62 -30.77
N LEU A 11 45.10 -3.12 -31.95
CA LEU A 11 43.90 -2.31 -32.15
C LEU A 11 42.60 -3.15 -32.01
N CYS A 12 42.60 -4.40 -32.41
CA CYS A 12 41.45 -5.31 -32.23
C CYS A 12 41.25 -5.71 -30.74
N LEU A 13 42.36 -5.85 -29.97
CA LEU A 13 42.26 -6.14 -28.53
C LEU A 13 41.76 -4.93 -27.71
N LEU A 14 42.12 -3.72 -28.09
CA LEU A 14 41.63 -2.50 -27.43
C LEU A 14 40.15 -2.24 -27.73
N ALA A 15 39.66 -2.60 -28.92
CA ALA A 15 38.24 -2.45 -29.27
C ALA A 15 37.32 -3.45 -28.55
N ALA A 16 37.85 -4.63 -28.17
CA ALA A 16 37.08 -5.64 -27.42
C ALA A 16 36.90 -5.33 -25.93
N LEU A 17 37.68 -4.43 -25.37
CA LEU A 17 37.63 -4.07 -23.94
C LEU A 17 36.67 -2.91 -23.62
N LEU A 18 36.03 -2.29 -24.61
CA LEU A 18 35.11 -1.15 -24.43
C LEU A 18 33.62 -1.52 -24.47
N SER A 19 33.28 -2.81 -24.53
CA SER A 19 31.90 -3.26 -24.33
C SER A 19 31.62 -3.49 -22.84
N ILE A 20 31.82 -2.44 -22.02
CA ILE A 20 31.22 -2.42 -20.69
C ILE A 20 29.73 -2.21 -20.96
N SER A 21 28.97 -3.31 -20.96
CA SER A 21 27.52 -3.24 -20.86
C SER A 21 27.21 -2.47 -19.57
N THR A 22 26.87 -1.20 -19.71
CA THR A 22 26.30 -0.44 -18.59
C THR A 22 25.00 -1.14 -18.25
N VAL A 23 25.01 -1.90 -17.17
CA VAL A 23 23.78 -2.35 -16.54
C VAL A 23 23.07 -1.08 -16.12
N ALA A 24 22.04 -0.70 -16.85
CA ALA A 24 21.17 0.38 -16.43
C ALA A 24 20.43 -0.11 -15.16
N PHE A 25 20.88 0.35 -14.01
CA PHE A 25 20.10 0.18 -12.79
C PHE A 25 18.83 1.00 -12.96
N ALA A 26 17.68 0.36 -12.70
CA ALA A 26 16.42 1.09 -12.64
C ALA A 26 16.57 2.19 -11.58
N GLN A 27 16.30 3.42 -11.97
CA GLN A 27 16.28 4.55 -11.02
C GLN A 27 14.94 4.51 -10.28
N PRO A 28 14.92 4.75 -8.97
CA PRO A 28 13.66 4.95 -8.26
C PRO A 28 12.93 6.16 -8.88
N PRO A 29 11.60 6.18 -8.87
CA PRO A 29 10.86 7.35 -9.34
C PRO A 29 11.11 8.55 -8.42
N ASP A 30 10.91 9.76 -8.96
CA ASP A 30 11.02 11.01 -8.19
C ASP A 30 9.75 11.28 -7.34
N GLU A 31 8.62 10.64 -7.70
CA GLU A 31 7.34 10.75 -7.01
C GLU A 31 6.80 9.38 -6.65
N VAL A 32 5.86 9.32 -5.67
CA VAL A 32 5.12 8.09 -5.37
C VAL A 32 4.39 7.62 -6.62
N THR A 33 4.68 6.41 -7.05
CA THR A 33 4.15 5.87 -8.30
C THR A 33 3.39 4.58 -8.03
N PHE A 34 2.13 4.57 -8.45
CA PHE A 34 1.23 3.42 -8.33
C PHE A 34 1.20 2.66 -9.65
N TYR A 35 1.41 1.34 -9.58
CA TYR A 35 1.41 0.44 -10.75
C TYR A 35 0.22 -0.50 -10.68
N GLY A 36 -0.41 -0.77 -11.81
CA GLY A 36 -1.52 -1.71 -11.89
C GLY A 36 -2.38 -1.50 -13.12
N SER A 37 -3.44 -2.27 -13.22
CA SER A 37 -4.46 -2.13 -14.27
C SER A 37 -5.44 -1.01 -13.92
N GLU A 38 -5.94 -0.28 -14.92
CA GLU A 38 -7.03 0.68 -14.75
C GLU A 38 -8.32 0.02 -14.23
N GLU A 39 -8.54 -1.26 -14.57
CA GLU A 39 -9.70 -2.03 -14.15
C GLU A 39 -9.62 -2.52 -12.69
N SER A 40 -8.43 -2.52 -12.09
CA SER A 40 -8.24 -2.95 -10.70
C SER A 40 -8.62 -1.86 -9.70
N SER A 41 -9.25 -2.22 -8.61
CA SER A 41 -9.53 -1.32 -7.48
C SER A 41 -8.32 -1.04 -6.58
N ILE A 42 -7.21 -1.77 -6.80
CA ILE A 42 -5.96 -1.64 -6.04
C ILE A 42 -4.76 -1.62 -6.97
N SER A 43 -3.65 -1.08 -6.52
CA SER A 43 -2.37 -1.19 -7.21
C SER A 43 -1.72 -2.55 -7.00
N SER A 44 -1.04 -3.05 -8.04
CA SER A 44 -0.23 -4.28 -7.97
C SER A 44 1.13 -4.04 -7.30
N ALA A 45 1.62 -2.80 -7.36
CA ALA A 45 2.85 -2.35 -6.71
C ALA A 45 2.81 -0.84 -6.51
N VAL A 46 3.57 -0.35 -5.52
CA VAL A 46 3.79 1.07 -5.30
C VAL A 46 5.29 1.30 -5.13
N ALA A 47 5.83 2.27 -5.87
CA ALA A 47 7.21 2.71 -5.68
C ALA A 47 7.22 4.04 -4.93
N VAL A 48 8.06 4.12 -3.90
CA VAL A 48 8.24 5.30 -3.07
C VAL A 48 9.65 5.85 -3.31
N PRO A 49 9.80 7.17 -3.55
CA PRO A 49 11.10 7.80 -3.73
C PRO A 49 12.02 7.57 -2.52
N ALA A 50 13.33 7.51 -2.78
CA ALA A 50 14.30 7.36 -1.71
C ALA A 50 14.28 8.58 -0.77
N GLY A 51 14.36 8.32 0.54
CA GLY A 51 14.46 9.37 1.55
C GLY A 51 13.14 10.03 1.97
N ARG A 52 12.01 9.64 1.40
CA ARG A 52 10.69 10.14 1.83
C ARG A 52 10.37 9.65 3.24
N ALA A 53 9.89 10.56 4.08
CA ALA A 53 9.40 10.20 5.40
C ALA A 53 8.13 9.36 5.31
N GLN A 54 8.00 8.40 6.21
CA GLN A 54 6.90 7.46 6.26
C GLN A 54 6.11 7.64 7.54
N TYR A 55 4.80 7.51 7.46
CA TYR A 55 3.91 7.45 8.60
C TYR A 55 3.22 6.09 8.66
N TRP A 56 3.51 5.35 9.71
CA TRP A 56 2.96 4.02 9.94
C TRP A 56 1.80 4.11 10.92
N VAL A 57 0.59 3.91 10.43
CA VAL A 57 -0.60 3.74 11.27
C VAL A 57 -0.64 2.29 11.73
N SER A 58 -0.57 2.09 13.03
CA SER A 58 -0.68 0.76 13.65
C SER A 58 -2.08 0.18 13.50
N GLY A 59 -2.25 -1.11 13.83
CA GLY A 59 -3.52 -1.79 13.76
C GLY A 59 -4.67 -0.98 14.34
N THR A 60 -5.51 -0.47 13.46
CA THR A 60 -6.69 0.33 13.79
C THR A 60 -7.92 -0.56 13.77
N VAL A 61 -8.68 -0.51 14.85
CA VAL A 61 -9.85 -1.36 15.11
C VAL A 61 -11.12 -0.51 15.19
N PRO A 62 -12.32 -1.11 15.03
CA PRO A 62 -13.57 -0.35 15.01
C PRO A 62 -13.84 0.36 16.34
N PRO A 63 -14.49 1.52 16.32
CA PRO A 63 -15.04 2.12 17.53
C PRO A 63 -16.21 1.29 18.04
N GLN A 64 -16.38 1.22 19.36
CA GLN A 64 -17.60 0.71 19.94
C GLN A 64 -18.74 1.69 19.65
N ILE A 65 -19.88 1.18 19.21
CA ILE A 65 -21.08 1.96 18.86
C ILE A 65 -22.22 1.75 19.85
N ASP A 66 -22.18 0.68 20.65
CA ASP A 66 -23.16 0.37 21.70
C ASP A 66 -22.40 -0.15 22.94
N GLU A 67 -22.41 0.64 24.02
CA GLU A 67 -21.71 0.33 25.27
C GLU A 67 -22.43 -0.74 26.10
N ASP A 68 -23.72 -0.94 25.86
CA ASP A 68 -24.55 -1.92 26.56
C ASP A 68 -24.57 -3.30 25.87
N ALA A 69 -24.03 -3.37 24.63
CA ALA A 69 -23.96 -4.60 23.86
C ALA A 69 -22.61 -5.31 24.00
N GLU A 70 -22.57 -6.60 23.66
CA GLU A 70 -21.37 -7.43 23.64
C GLU A 70 -21.16 -8.05 22.27
N GLY A 71 -19.92 -8.51 22.00
CA GLY A 71 -19.57 -9.17 20.74
C GLY A 71 -19.77 -8.24 19.55
N VAL A 72 -20.18 -8.78 18.41
CA VAL A 72 -20.38 -8.00 17.17
C VAL A 72 -21.40 -6.89 17.34
N ALA A 73 -22.46 -7.10 18.12
CA ALA A 73 -23.49 -6.09 18.35
C ALA A 73 -22.94 -4.78 18.95
N ALA A 74 -21.85 -4.86 19.72
CA ALA A 74 -21.19 -3.67 20.27
C ALA A 74 -20.48 -2.81 19.21
N TYR A 75 -20.16 -3.37 18.04
CA TYR A 75 -19.35 -2.74 16.99
C TYR A 75 -20.07 -2.62 15.64
N GLY A 76 -21.18 -3.36 15.45
CA GLY A 76 -21.94 -3.46 14.22
C GLY A 76 -21.37 -4.51 13.25
N ASP A 77 -21.97 -4.58 12.08
CA ASP A 77 -21.57 -5.46 10.98
C ASP A 77 -20.25 -5.03 10.34
N MET A 78 -19.73 -5.82 9.39
CA MET A 78 -18.48 -5.56 8.69
C MET A 78 -18.44 -4.16 8.08
N SER A 79 -19.52 -3.73 7.42
CA SER A 79 -19.57 -2.41 6.78
C SER A 79 -19.51 -1.27 7.80
N THR A 80 -20.21 -1.40 8.92
CA THR A 80 -20.18 -0.42 10.02
C THR A 80 -18.79 -0.34 10.65
N GLN A 81 -18.19 -1.49 10.93
CA GLN A 81 -16.85 -1.56 11.49
C GLN A 81 -15.79 -1.01 10.53
N ALA A 82 -15.86 -1.35 9.25
CA ALA A 82 -14.92 -0.85 8.25
C ALA A 82 -14.96 0.68 8.11
N ARG A 83 -16.16 1.29 8.07
CA ARG A 83 -16.30 2.77 8.07
C ARG A 83 -15.70 3.39 9.32
N GLY A 84 -15.93 2.79 10.48
CA GLY A 84 -15.36 3.26 11.73
C GLY A 84 -13.83 3.19 11.75
N VAL A 85 -13.24 2.11 11.21
CA VAL A 85 -11.79 1.96 11.10
C VAL A 85 -11.20 3.00 10.14
N PHE A 86 -11.76 3.16 8.93
CA PHE A 86 -11.28 4.17 7.99
C PHE A 86 -11.41 5.60 8.51
N GLY A 87 -12.50 5.93 9.20
CA GLY A 87 -12.66 7.22 9.84
C GLY A 87 -11.60 7.50 10.92
N ARG A 88 -11.19 6.48 11.69
CA ARG A 88 -10.09 6.60 12.65
C ARG A 88 -8.74 6.77 11.96
N ILE A 89 -8.47 6.02 10.88
CA ILE A 89 -7.24 6.16 10.09
C ILE A 89 -7.17 7.58 9.52
N GLN A 90 -8.26 8.08 8.94
CA GLN A 90 -8.31 9.45 8.42
C GLN A 90 -7.99 10.48 9.50
N THR A 91 -8.60 10.38 10.68
CA THR A 91 -8.31 11.27 11.81
C THR A 91 -6.84 11.24 12.21
N GLN A 92 -6.22 10.05 12.28
CA GLN A 92 -4.80 9.91 12.64
C GLN A 92 -3.86 10.49 11.56
N LEU A 93 -4.23 10.43 10.30
CA LEU A 93 -3.48 11.06 9.21
C LEU A 93 -3.60 12.59 9.29
N GLU A 94 -4.81 13.12 9.50
CA GLU A 94 -5.07 14.55 9.61
C GLU A 94 -4.32 15.20 10.80
N GLU A 95 -4.12 14.49 11.91
CA GLU A 95 -3.34 14.97 13.07
C GLU A 95 -1.88 15.29 12.72
N VAL A 96 -1.34 14.69 11.65
CA VAL A 96 0.04 14.94 11.18
C VAL A 96 0.09 15.68 9.85
N GLY A 97 -1.06 16.19 9.36
CA GLY A 97 -1.16 16.94 8.12
C GLY A 97 -1.14 16.08 6.86
N LEU A 98 -1.49 14.79 6.97
CA LEU A 98 -1.67 13.86 5.86
C LEU A 98 -3.15 13.61 5.61
N GLY A 99 -3.47 13.07 4.42
CA GLY A 99 -4.80 12.61 4.05
C GLY A 99 -4.80 11.15 3.58
N LEU A 100 -5.97 10.66 3.21
CA LEU A 100 -6.11 9.32 2.63
C LEU A 100 -5.41 9.22 1.28
N GLU A 101 -5.24 10.31 0.56
CA GLU A 101 -4.49 10.41 -0.69
C GLU A 101 -2.99 10.15 -0.54
N ASP A 102 -2.44 10.29 0.67
CA ASP A 102 -1.04 10.01 0.99
C ASP A 102 -0.79 8.54 1.33
N VAL A 103 -1.86 7.74 1.48
CA VAL A 103 -1.75 6.32 1.81
C VAL A 103 -1.26 5.54 0.60
N VAL A 104 -0.22 4.74 0.81
CA VAL A 104 0.39 3.91 -0.25
C VAL A 104 0.10 2.42 -0.06
N TYR A 105 -0.17 1.99 1.17
CA TYR A 105 -0.41 0.58 1.45
C TYR A 105 -1.37 0.37 2.63
N LEU A 106 -2.23 -0.64 2.49
CA LEU A 106 -3.10 -1.15 3.54
C LEU A 106 -2.84 -2.65 3.77
N ARG A 107 -2.80 -3.06 5.03
CA ARG A 107 -2.91 -4.46 5.41
C ARG A 107 -4.19 -4.64 6.21
N VAL A 108 -5.06 -5.49 5.70
CA VAL A 108 -6.42 -5.69 6.21
C VAL A 108 -6.56 -7.11 6.74
N TYR A 109 -6.97 -7.22 7.98
CA TYR A 109 -7.27 -8.47 8.66
C TYR A 109 -8.78 -8.55 8.88
N LEU A 110 -9.40 -9.63 8.40
CA LEU A 110 -10.83 -9.85 8.51
C LEU A 110 -11.11 -11.11 9.32
N VAL A 111 -12.12 -11.05 10.17
CA VAL A 111 -12.60 -12.20 10.97
C VAL A 111 -13.93 -12.65 10.44
N ALA A 112 -14.13 -13.97 10.42
CA ALA A 112 -15.41 -14.57 10.08
C ALA A 112 -16.45 -14.33 11.17
N GLU A 113 -17.66 -13.94 10.78
CA GLU A 113 -18.85 -14.00 11.60
C GLU A 113 -19.65 -15.23 11.19
N GLU A 114 -20.06 -16.06 12.14
CA GLU A 114 -20.82 -17.32 11.89
C GLU A 114 -20.14 -18.26 10.87
N GLY A 115 -18.80 -18.19 10.74
CA GLY A 115 -18.02 -19.05 9.85
C GLY A 115 -17.77 -18.48 8.44
N GLU A 116 -18.31 -17.32 8.11
CA GLU A 116 -18.11 -16.64 6.83
C GLU A 116 -17.50 -15.25 7.00
N VAL A 117 -16.56 -14.87 6.10
CA VAL A 117 -16.00 -13.53 6.04
C VAL A 117 -16.82 -12.70 5.07
N ASP A 118 -17.36 -11.59 5.53
CA ASP A 118 -18.07 -10.63 4.67
C ASP A 118 -17.05 -9.73 3.91
N TYR A 119 -16.48 -10.31 2.85
CA TYR A 119 -15.61 -9.54 1.95
C TYR A 119 -16.36 -8.45 1.21
N SER A 120 -17.64 -8.65 0.87
CA SER A 120 -18.41 -7.67 0.11
C SER A 120 -18.65 -6.42 0.95
N GLY A 121 -19.04 -6.55 2.21
CA GLY A 121 -19.21 -5.42 3.11
C GLY A 121 -17.94 -4.60 3.28
N PHE A 122 -16.78 -5.26 3.35
CA PHE A 122 -15.49 -4.55 3.36
C PHE A 122 -15.18 -3.86 2.03
N PHE A 123 -15.35 -4.54 0.88
CA PHE A 123 -14.98 -3.96 -0.43
C PHE A 123 -15.87 -2.80 -0.84
N ASP A 124 -17.16 -2.84 -0.50
CA ASP A 124 -18.08 -1.75 -0.75
C ASP A 124 -17.65 -0.49 0.02
N VAL A 125 -17.32 -0.64 1.31
CA VAL A 125 -16.83 0.46 2.14
C VAL A 125 -15.45 0.95 1.70
N TYR A 126 -14.54 0.05 1.28
CA TYR A 126 -13.26 0.48 0.72
C TYR A 126 -13.45 1.45 -0.45
N GLY A 127 -14.43 1.21 -1.32
CA GLY A 127 -14.76 2.09 -2.43
C GLY A 127 -15.29 3.47 -2.02
N GLU A 128 -15.79 3.63 -0.79
CA GLU A 128 -16.20 4.94 -0.24
C GLU A 128 -14.99 5.84 0.09
N PHE A 129 -13.81 5.26 0.37
CA PHE A 129 -12.61 5.97 0.80
C PHE A 129 -11.50 6.02 -0.24
N PHE A 130 -11.43 5.03 -1.15
CA PHE A 130 -10.37 4.88 -2.14
C PHE A 130 -10.93 4.51 -3.51
N ASN A 131 -10.20 4.86 -4.59
CA ASN A 131 -10.57 4.56 -5.97
C ASN A 131 -11.97 5.07 -6.33
N ASN A 132 -12.29 6.29 -5.93
CA ASN A 132 -13.54 6.99 -6.21
C ASN A 132 -13.28 8.40 -6.77
N GLU A 133 -14.33 9.20 -6.95
CA GLU A 133 -14.22 10.55 -7.51
C GLU A 133 -13.52 11.53 -6.57
N GLU A 134 -13.61 11.35 -5.24
CA GLU A 134 -13.00 12.22 -4.24
C GLU A 134 -11.54 11.83 -3.96
N ASN A 135 -11.25 10.53 -3.94
CA ASN A 135 -9.92 9.98 -3.76
C ASN A 135 -9.64 8.89 -4.82
N SER A 136 -8.97 9.26 -5.89
CA SER A 136 -8.65 8.37 -7.00
C SER A 136 -7.50 7.39 -6.72
N VAL A 137 -6.87 7.49 -5.55
CA VAL A 137 -5.72 6.64 -5.19
C VAL A 137 -6.15 5.18 -5.10
N LYS A 138 -5.36 4.32 -5.75
CA LYS A 138 -5.46 2.87 -5.71
C LYS A 138 -4.30 2.33 -4.89
N VAL A 139 -4.46 2.26 -3.59
CA VAL A 139 -3.38 1.79 -2.69
C VAL A 139 -2.96 0.35 -2.99
N GLY A 140 -1.70 0.00 -2.70
CA GLY A 140 -1.32 -1.40 -2.57
C GLY A 140 -2.06 -2.00 -1.38
N ARG A 141 -2.61 -3.24 -1.49
CA ARG A 141 -3.38 -3.83 -0.40
C ARG A 141 -3.20 -5.34 -0.31
N SER A 142 -3.04 -5.83 0.93
CA SER A 142 -3.25 -7.24 1.26
C SER A 142 -4.46 -7.37 2.15
N THR A 143 -5.39 -8.27 1.80
CA THR A 143 -6.57 -8.58 2.60
C THR A 143 -6.55 -10.07 2.94
N VAL A 144 -6.55 -10.39 4.22
CA VAL A 144 -6.43 -11.76 4.71
C VAL A 144 -7.48 -12.06 5.77
N ALA A 145 -8.02 -13.27 5.75
CA ALA A 145 -8.81 -13.79 6.84
C ALA A 145 -7.90 -14.30 7.96
N VAL A 146 -8.26 -13.97 9.20
CA VAL A 146 -7.55 -14.41 10.41
C VAL A 146 -8.51 -15.15 11.34
N ALA A 147 -7.95 -15.95 12.25
CA ALA A 147 -8.73 -16.74 13.18
C ALA A 147 -9.49 -15.90 14.22
N GLY A 148 -9.03 -14.68 14.50
CA GLY A 148 -9.62 -13.74 15.43
C GLY A 148 -8.73 -12.55 15.67
N LEU A 149 -9.29 -11.48 16.20
CA LEU A 149 -8.62 -10.28 16.68
C LEU A 149 -8.60 -10.24 18.20
N VAL A 150 -8.00 -9.19 18.80
CA VAL A 150 -7.76 -9.10 20.24
C VAL A 150 -9.03 -9.13 21.06
N LEU A 151 -10.08 -8.44 20.61
CA LEU A 151 -11.37 -8.47 21.30
C LEU A 151 -12.43 -9.24 20.49
N PRO A 152 -13.27 -10.00 21.18
CA PRO A 152 -14.46 -10.60 20.56
C PRO A 152 -15.37 -9.50 19.96
N GLY A 153 -15.90 -9.77 18.77
CA GLY A 153 -16.78 -8.83 18.07
C GLY A 153 -16.07 -7.89 17.10
N TRP A 154 -14.75 -7.77 17.11
CA TRP A 154 -14.01 -7.12 16.05
C TRP A 154 -13.95 -8.02 14.82
N LEU A 155 -14.48 -7.53 13.71
CA LEU A 155 -14.48 -8.22 12.42
C LEU A 155 -13.37 -7.72 11.49
N ILE A 156 -12.73 -6.58 11.80
CA ILE A 156 -11.73 -5.96 10.97
C ILE A 156 -10.67 -5.21 11.80
N GLU A 157 -9.43 -5.30 11.34
CA GLU A 157 -8.30 -4.48 11.77
C GLU A 157 -7.50 -4.06 10.53
N ILE A 158 -7.01 -2.81 10.48
CA ILE A 158 -6.25 -2.30 9.34
C ILE A 158 -4.98 -1.58 9.83
N ASP A 159 -3.81 -1.98 9.26
CA ASP A 159 -2.59 -1.19 9.27
C ASP A 159 -2.55 -0.33 8.01
N ALA A 160 -2.05 0.91 8.10
CA ALA A 160 -1.82 1.75 6.94
C ALA A 160 -0.39 2.32 6.91
N LEU A 161 0.12 2.50 5.71
CA LEU A 161 1.36 3.23 5.45
C LEU A 161 1.05 4.43 4.57
N ALA A 162 1.39 5.62 5.04
CA ALA A 162 1.32 6.87 4.29
C ALA A 162 2.72 7.48 4.11
N ILE A 163 2.88 8.30 3.09
CA ILE A 163 4.14 8.94 2.71
C ILE A 163 3.96 10.45 2.80
N PHE A 164 4.80 11.12 3.59
CA PHE A 164 4.79 12.57 3.61
C PHE A 164 5.13 13.15 2.23
N PRO A 165 4.45 14.21 1.78
CA PRO A 165 4.81 14.94 0.57
C PRO A 165 6.25 15.49 0.68
N GLU A 166 6.84 15.88 -0.45
CA GLU A 166 8.15 16.52 -0.45
C GLU A 166 8.06 17.86 0.30
N SER A 167 8.97 18.07 1.25
CA SER A 167 9.07 19.39 1.90
C SER A 167 9.62 20.41 0.89
N GLU A 168 8.86 21.49 0.69
CA GLU A 168 9.33 22.63 -0.12
C GLU A 168 10.62 23.27 0.41
#